data_efab6eeece15a28f532c7bdfe833bcd0
#
_entry.id   efab6eeece15a28f532c7bdfe833bcd0
#
_cell.length_a   1.000
_cell.length_b   1.000
_cell.length_c   1.000
_cell.angle_alpha   90.00
_cell.angle_beta   90.00
_cell.angle_gamma   90.00
#
_symmetry.space_group_name_H-M   'P 1'
#
loop_
_entity.id
_entity.type
_entity.pdbx_description
1 polymer ?
#
loop_
_entity_poly.entity_id
_entity_poly.type
_entity_poly.pdbx_seq_one_letter_code
_entity_poly.pdbx_strand_id
1 'polypeptide(L)'
;MTSQFRLGGDLTIERLGFGAMRLPQGSPGGPARDPESGRAVLRRAVELGVDHIDTADFYRSGNGSVRANTLIREALSPYPDALVIATKVGPVFGPGGPGQGTAADLRPQVEANLESLGLDRLDLVYLRIGTMEPPHGESLAERFEVLAALREEGLIRHLGISNVDAGHLAEARTIAPVVAVQNNFHIADRDETAVLEACTQAGIAFVPFFPLGGGRADLNDPGLLKVADRHGATARRIALAWLLALSPVALAIPGTGSVAHLEENLTARSITLTEEDLADLT
;
A
#
# COMPACT_ATOMS: atom_id res chain seq x y z
N MET A 1 -0.73 19.37 9.70
CA MET A 1 -1.57 18.14 9.64
C MET A 1 -1.02 17.14 10.62
N THR A 2 -1.86 16.25 11.18
CA THR A 2 -1.40 15.17 12.07
C THR A 2 -0.53 14.19 11.28
N SER A 3 0.56 13.67 11.89
CA SER A 3 1.41 12.64 11.28
C SER A 3 0.72 11.27 11.26
N GLN A 4 -0.31 11.09 12.10
CA GLN A 4 -0.97 9.82 12.35
C GLN A 4 -2.38 9.75 11.77
N PHE A 5 -2.80 8.53 11.47
CA PHE A 5 -4.16 8.17 11.07
C PHE A 5 -4.69 7.04 11.95
N ARG A 6 -6.00 7.07 12.25
CA ARG A 6 -6.66 6.05 13.04
C ARG A 6 -7.41 5.09 12.13
N LEU A 7 -6.73 4.03 11.70
CA LEU A 7 -7.24 3.02 10.80
C LEU A 7 -8.28 2.14 11.52
N GLY A 8 -9.47 1.99 10.94
CA GLY A 8 -10.55 1.20 11.52
C GLY A 8 -11.07 1.70 12.88
N GLY A 9 -10.56 2.83 13.36
CA GLY A 9 -10.95 3.40 14.66
C GLY A 9 -10.18 2.86 15.86
N ASP A 10 -9.36 1.82 15.70
CA ASP A 10 -8.65 1.12 16.78
C ASP A 10 -7.15 0.90 16.52
N LEU A 11 -6.65 1.11 15.29
CA LEU A 11 -5.24 1.05 14.95
C LEU A 11 -4.70 2.45 14.64
N THR A 12 -3.80 2.96 15.47
CA THR A 12 -3.13 4.24 15.21
C THR A 12 -1.83 3.96 14.45
N ILE A 13 -1.67 4.54 13.28
CA ILE A 13 -0.50 4.36 12.41
C ILE A 13 0.03 5.71 11.90
N GLU A 14 1.33 5.79 11.63
CA GLU A 14 1.94 6.91 10.93
C GLU A 14 1.44 6.96 9.48
N ARG A 15 1.23 8.15 8.93
CA ARG A 15 0.71 8.30 7.54
C ARG A 15 1.74 7.93 6.46
N LEU A 16 3.00 7.77 6.82
CA LEU A 16 4.07 7.33 5.95
C LEU A 16 4.58 5.96 6.42
N GLY A 17 4.14 4.92 5.75
CA GLY A 17 4.53 3.53 5.98
C GLY A 17 5.54 3.00 4.97
N PHE A 18 5.54 1.69 4.75
CA PHE A 18 6.48 1.01 3.88
C PHE A 18 5.81 -0.02 2.97
N GLY A 19 6.12 -0.01 1.66
CA GLY A 19 5.66 -1.00 0.68
C GLY A 19 6.71 -2.09 0.41
N ALA A 20 6.36 -3.35 0.64
CA ALA A 20 7.28 -4.48 0.55
C ALA A 20 7.49 -5.05 -0.86
N MET A 21 6.74 -4.60 -1.88
CA MET A 21 6.76 -5.16 -3.23
C MET A 21 8.16 -5.19 -3.87
N ARG A 22 9.03 -4.25 -3.53
CA ARG A 22 10.38 -4.13 -4.11
C ARG A 22 11.46 -4.90 -3.32
N LEU A 23 11.11 -5.54 -2.22
CA LEU A 23 12.08 -6.32 -1.43
C LEU A 23 12.54 -7.59 -2.15
N PRO A 24 11.64 -8.42 -2.74
CA PRO A 24 12.07 -9.64 -3.41
C PRO A 24 12.80 -9.39 -4.73
N GLN A 25 12.53 -8.25 -5.40
CA GLN A 25 12.98 -7.99 -6.78
C GLN A 25 13.04 -6.49 -7.09
N GLY A 26 13.91 -6.11 -8.01
CA GLY A 26 14.06 -4.70 -8.45
C GLY A 26 12.95 -4.23 -9.40
N SER A 27 12.40 -5.14 -10.20
CA SER A 27 11.30 -4.93 -11.14
C SER A 27 10.36 -6.13 -11.12
N PRO A 28 9.07 -5.99 -11.46
CA PRO A 28 8.14 -7.12 -11.54
C PRO A 28 8.67 -8.23 -12.45
N GLY A 29 8.68 -9.47 -11.95
CA GLY A 29 9.24 -10.63 -12.68
C GLY A 29 10.76 -10.65 -12.80
N GLY A 30 11.46 -9.70 -12.19
CA GLY A 30 12.92 -9.59 -12.22
C GLY A 30 13.64 -10.64 -11.37
N PRO A 31 14.99 -10.64 -11.43
CA PRO A 31 15.80 -11.56 -10.62
C PRO A 31 15.60 -11.28 -9.13
N ALA A 32 15.79 -12.33 -8.33
CA ALA A 32 15.77 -12.24 -6.88
C ALA A 32 16.86 -11.25 -6.39
N ARG A 33 16.47 -10.40 -5.44
CA ARG A 33 17.44 -9.62 -4.65
C ARG A 33 18.01 -10.48 -3.55
N ASP A 34 19.17 -10.05 -3.02
CA ASP A 34 19.73 -10.65 -1.82
C ASP A 34 18.72 -10.51 -0.65
N PRO A 35 18.31 -11.64 -0.03
CA PRO A 35 17.35 -11.61 1.06
C PRO A 35 17.80 -10.80 2.28
N GLU A 36 19.12 -10.78 2.58
CA GLU A 36 19.62 -10.01 3.73
C GLU A 36 19.49 -8.51 3.52
N SER A 37 19.68 -8.02 2.31
CA SER A 37 19.38 -6.63 1.98
C SER A 37 17.90 -6.27 2.25
N GLY A 38 16.97 -7.17 1.92
CA GLY A 38 15.55 -7.00 2.21
C GLY A 38 15.25 -6.96 3.71
N ARG A 39 15.85 -7.88 4.48
CA ARG A 39 15.70 -7.90 5.95
C ARG A 39 16.29 -6.67 6.61
N ALA A 40 17.45 -6.20 6.14
CA ALA A 40 18.08 -4.97 6.65
C ALA A 40 17.20 -3.74 6.44
N VAL A 41 16.56 -3.61 5.26
CA VAL A 41 15.59 -2.53 4.99
C VAL A 41 14.40 -2.60 5.94
N LEU A 42 13.84 -3.78 6.20
CA LEU A 42 12.69 -3.97 7.10
C LEU A 42 13.03 -3.61 8.55
N ARG A 43 14.16 -4.10 9.09
CA ARG A 43 14.61 -3.75 10.43
C ARG A 43 14.80 -2.24 10.56
N ARG A 44 15.48 -1.64 9.58
CA ARG A 44 15.72 -0.19 9.57
C ARG A 44 14.44 0.62 9.47
N ALA A 45 13.43 0.15 8.73
CA ALA A 45 12.13 0.80 8.65
C ALA A 45 11.46 0.90 10.04
N VAL A 46 11.42 -0.20 10.79
CA VAL A 46 10.86 -0.24 12.14
C VAL A 46 11.69 0.60 13.12
N GLU A 47 13.02 0.56 13.06
CA GLU A 47 13.91 1.43 13.87
C GLU A 47 13.64 2.91 13.63
N LEU A 48 13.26 3.30 12.41
CA LEU A 48 12.91 4.67 12.03
C LEU A 48 11.44 5.04 12.29
N GLY A 49 10.70 4.17 12.99
CA GLY A 49 9.32 4.42 13.39
C GLY A 49 8.27 4.16 12.30
N VAL A 50 8.57 3.31 11.32
CA VAL A 50 7.54 2.75 10.44
C VAL A 50 6.74 1.74 11.26
N ASP A 51 5.44 1.95 11.35
CA ASP A 51 4.50 1.15 12.13
C ASP A 51 3.41 0.50 11.27
N HIS A 52 3.46 0.67 9.94
CA HIS A 52 2.65 -0.13 9.04
C HIS A 52 3.42 -0.53 7.76
N ILE A 53 3.23 -1.78 7.35
CA ILE A 53 3.86 -2.39 6.19
C ILE A 53 2.78 -2.94 5.26
N ASP A 54 2.85 -2.55 3.99
CA ASP A 54 2.01 -3.08 2.92
C ASP A 54 2.73 -4.21 2.18
N THR A 55 2.12 -5.37 2.12
CA THR A 55 2.64 -6.57 1.45
C THR A 55 1.59 -7.29 0.60
N ALA A 56 1.92 -8.45 0.07
CA ALA A 56 1.04 -9.45 -0.51
C ALA A 56 1.79 -10.79 -0.63
N ASP A 57 1.12 -11.92 -0.49
CA ASP A 57 1.76 -13.23 -0.65
C ASP A 57 2.31 -13.45 -2.06
N PHE A 58 1.69 -12.82 -3.06
CA PHE A 58 2.17 -12.87 -4.44
C PHE A 58 3.35 -11.92 -4.74
N TYR A 59 3.85 -11.14 -3.76
CA TYR A 59 5.07 -10.35 -3.92
C TYR A 59 6.29 -11.26 -3.80
N ARG A 60 6.79 -11.71 -4.95
CA ARG A 60 7.91 -12.65 -5.06
C ARG A 60 8.83 -12.32 -6.24
N SER A 61 10.08 -12.77 -6.18
CA SER A 61 11.01 -12.73 -7.32
C SER A 61 10.49 -13.55 -8.50
N GLY A 62 10.98 -13.26 -9.71
CA GLY A 62 10.53 -13.94 -10.92
C GLY A 62 10.63 -15.47 -10.87
N ASN A 63 11.63 -16.02 -10.18
CA ASN A 63 11.78 -17.46 -9.94
C ASN A 63 11.10 -17.95 -8.63
N GLY A 64 10.43 -17.07 -7.90
CA GLY A 64 9.73 -17.41 -6.65
C GLY A 64 10.62 -17.70 -5.44
N SER A 65 11.94 -17.61 -5.56
CA SER A 65 12.87 -17.99 -4.49
C SER A 65 12.90 -17.03 -3.30
N VAL A 66 12.52 -15.77 -3.51
CA VAL A 66 12.41 -14.75 -2.47
C VAL A 66 10.99 -14.21 -2.44
N ARG A 67 10.39 -14.17 -1.25
CA ARG A 67 9.01 -13.70 -1.01
C ARG A 67 9.00 -12.59 0.03
N ALA A 68 8.18 -11.56 -0.18
CA ALA A 68 8.09 -10.43 0.75
C ALA A 68 7.59 -10.84 2.14
N ASN A 69 6.55 -11.66 2.24
CA ASN A 69 6.01 -12.13 3.52
C ASN A 69 7.06 -12.92 4.33
N THR A 70 7.84 -13.79 3.68
CA THR A 70 8.92 -14.52 4.32
C THR A 70 10.00 -13.57 4.87
N LEU A 71 10.41 -12.56 4.08
CA LEU A 71 11.36 -11.56 4.54
C LEU A 71 10.85 -10.76 5.73
N ILE A 72 9.56 -10.37 5.73
CA ILE A 72 8.91 -9.64 6.83
C ILE A 72 8.94 -10.50 8.10
N ARG A 73 8.51 -11.78 8.01
CA ARG A 73 8.53 -12.70 9.13
C ARG A 73 9.94 -12.92 9.69
N GLU A 74 10.92 -13.19 8.82
CA GLU A 74 12.32 -13.44 9.24
C GLU A 74 12.99 -12.21 9.85
N ALA A 75 12.65 -11.01 9.37
CA ALA A 75 13.26 -9.77 9.85
C ALA A 75 12.65 -9.26 11.15
N LEU A 76 11.33 -9.42 11.34
CA LEU A 76 10.55 -8.69 12.33
C LEU A 76 9.83 -9.57 13.37
N SER A 77 9.83 -10.91 13.22
CA SER A 77 9.23 -11.78 14.23
C SER A 77 10.19 -11.99 15.42
N PRO A 78 9.73 -11.89 16.69
CA PRO A 78 8.37 -11.51 17.08
C PRO A 78 8.03 -10.06 16.71
N TYR A 79 6.85 -9.87 16.14
CA TYR A 79 6.44 -8.56 15.66
C TYR A 79 6.27 -7.55 16.78
N PRO A 80 6.66 -6.26 16.59
CA PRO A 80 6.30 -5.20 17.52
C PRO A 80 4.77 -5.08 17.66
N ASP A 81 4.27 -4.88 18.87
CA ASP A 81 2.83 -4.80 19.16
C ASP A 81 2.08 -3.73 18.34
N ALA A 82 2.76 -2.63 18.01
CA ALA A 82 2.20 -1.51 17.25
C ALA A 82 2.30 -1.70 15.73
N LEU A 83 2.99 -2.74 15.25
CA LEU A 83 3.19 -2.94 13.82
C LEU A 83 1.92 -3.49 13.17
N VAL A 84 1.38 -2.76 12.21
CA VAL A 84 0.24 -3.15 11.38
C VAL A 84 0.72 -3.72 10.05
N ILE A 85 0.27 -4.91 9.70
CA ILE A 85 0.60 -5.54 8.42
C ILE A 85 -0.65 -5.61 7.55
N ALA A 86 -0.62 -4.86 6.43
CA ALA A 86 -1.64 -4.89 5.41
C ALA A 86 -1.23 -5.84 4.26
N THR A 87 -2.13 -6.72 3.84
CA THR A 87 -1.90 -7.62 2.72
C THR A 87 -3.05 -7.60 1.70
N LYS A 88 -2.92 -8.34 0.62
CA LYS A 88 -3.86 -8.37 -0.50
C LYS A 88 -4.20 -9.78 -0.91
N VAL A 89 -5.46 -9.97 -1.31
CA VAL A 89 -5.98 -11.18 -1.95
C VAL A 89 -6.77 -10.81 -3.22
N GLY A 90 -7.10 -11.78 -4.06
CA GLY A 90 -7.87 -11.59 -5.29
C GLY A 90 -7.10 -11.98 -6.55
N PRO A 91 -5.87 -11.48 -6.80
CA PRO A 91 -5.09 -11.90 -7.96
C PRO A 91 -4.71 -13.38 -7.92
N VAL A 92 -4.77 -14.02 -9.09
CA VAL A 92 -4.25 -15.37 -9.33
C VAL A 92 -3.20 -15.30 -10.45
N PHE A 93 -2.23 -16.23 -10.42
CA PHE A 93 -1.12 -16.27 -11.37
C PHE A 93 -1.04 -17.65 -11.99
N GLY A 94 -1.40 -17.73 -13.26
CA GLY A 94 -1.38 -18.97 -14.04
C GLY A 94 -0.46 -18.88 -15.26
N PRO A 95 -0.43 -19.92 -16.12
CA PRO A 95 0.36 -19.91 -17.36
C PRO A 95 0.02 -18.78 -18.32
N GLY A 96 -1.21 -18.23 -18.24
CA GLY A 96 -1.67 -17.07 -19.03
C GLY A 96 -1.29 -15.72 -18.44
N GLY A 97 -0.53 -15.68 -17.35
CA GLY A 97 -0.18 -14.46 -16.62
C GLY A 97 -1.11 -14.19 -15.43
N PRO A 98 -1.11 -12.93 -14.92
CA PRO A 98 -1.99 -12.54 -13.83
C PRO A 98 -3.45 -12.49 -14.28
N GLY A 99 -4.34 -12.95 -13.41
CA GLY A 99 -5.79 -12.96 -13.60
C GLY A 99 -6.52 -12.60 -12.32
N GLN A 100 -7.85 -12.57 -12.42
CA GLN A 100 -8.74 -12.35 -11.28
C GLN A 100 -9.18 -13.69 -10.71
N GLY A 101 -8.97 -13.89 -9.42
CA GLY A 101 -9.50 -15.05 -8.68
C GLY A 101 -11.00 -14.94 -8.44
N THR A 102 -11.62 -16.08 -8.20
CA THR A 102 -13.03 -16.24 -7.82
C THR A 102 -13.20 -16.13 -6.30
N ALA A 103 -14.43 -16.16 -5.82
CA ALA A 103 -14.75 -16.22 -4.39
C ALA A 103 -14.10 -17.45 -3.70
N ALA A 104 -14.03 -18.59 -4.40
CA ALA A 104 -13.45 -19.83 -3.86
C ALA A 104 -11.92 -19.73 -3.61
N ASP A 105 -11.22 -18.84 -4.31
CA ASP A 105 -9.77 -18.66 -4.18
C ASP A 105 -9.39 -17.83 -2.93
N LEU A 106 -10.32 -17.05 -2.36
CA LEU A 106 -9.96 -16.04 -1.36
C LEU A 106 -9.59 -16.64 0.00
N ARG A 107 -10.33 -17.62 0.51
CA ARG A 107 -9.99 -18.30 1.76
C ARG A 107 -8.58 -18.92 1.71
N PRO A 108 -8.21 -19.74 0.70
CA PRO A 108 -6.84 -20.24 0.56
C PRO A 108 -5.79 -19.12 0.51
N GLN A 109 -6.09 -18.00 -0.13
CA GLN A 109 -5.15 -16.86 -0.17
C GLN A 109 -4.99 -16.15 1.18
N VAL A 110 -6.05 -16.05 1.98
CA VAL A 110 -5.97 -15.52 3.35
C VAL A 110 -5.15 -16.46 4.23
N GLU A 111 -5.41 -17.76 4.17
CA GLU A 111 -4.69 -18.79 4.92
C GLU A 111 -3.19 -18.83 4.54
N ALA A 112 -2.86 -18.69 3.25
CA ALA A 112 -1.47 -18.58 2.78
C ALA A 112 -0.75 -17.33 3.32
N ASN A 113 -1.45 -16.19 3.44
CA ASN A 113 -0.89 -14.99 4.07
C ASN A 113 -0.66 -15.19 5.58
N LEU A 114 -1.61 -15.81 6.29
CA LEU A 114 -1.45 -16.15 7.72
C LEU A 114 -0.22 -17.05 7.93
N GLU A 115 -0.11 -18.12 7.14
CA GLU A 115 1.02 -19.07 7.22
C GLU A 115 2.35 -18.39 6.90
N SER A 116 2.44 -17.66 5.78
CA SER A 116 3.69 -17.07 5.32
C SER A 116 4.18 -15.93 6.23
N LEU A 117 3.27 -15.18 6.86
CA LEU A 117 3.58 -14.17 7.87
C LEU A 117 3.74 -14.76 9.28
N GLY A 118 3.22 -15.97 9.55
CA GLY A 118 3.22 -16.57 10.88
C GLY A 118 2.30 -15.84 11.87
N LEU A 119 1.12 -15.44 11.41
CA LEU A 119 0.10 -14.72 12.17
C LEU A 119 -1.16 -15.57 12.32
N ASP A 120 -1.86 -15.42 13.45
CA ASP A 120 -3.17 -16.04 13.68
C ASP A 120 -4.31 -15.17 13.13
N ARG A 121 -4.07 -13.87 12.93
CA ARG A 121 -5.02 -12.90 12.38
C ARG A 121 -4.29 -11.83 11.57
N LEU A 122 -4.83 -11.46 10.40
CA LEU A 122 -4.34 -10.36 9.57
C LEU A 122 -4.97 -9.04 10.01
N ASP A 123 -4.17 -7.97 10.12
CA ASP A 123 -4.67 -6.65 10.56
C ASP A 123 -5.54 -5.98 9.49
N LEU A 124 -5.10 -5.99 8.23
CA LEU A 124 -5.83 -5.41 7.11
C LEU A 124 -5.65 -6.27 5.86
N VAL A 125 -6.75 -6.66 5.25
CA VAL A 125 -6.76 -7.39 3.98
C VAL A 125 -7.50 -6.59 2.92
N TYR A 126 -6.81 -6.29 1.82
CA TYR A 126 -7.42 -5.69 0.64
C TYR A 126 -7.94 -6.77 -0.31
N LEU A 127 -9.20 -6.67 -0.72
CA LEU A 127 -9.66 -7.32 -1.95
C LEU A 127 -9.14 -6.50 -3.13
N ARG A 128 -8.15 -7.00 -3.84
CA ARG A 128 -7.69 -6.38 -5.09
C ARG A 128 -8.47 -6.96 -6.26
N ILE A 129 -9.09 -6.09 -7.05
CA ILE A 129 -9.83 -6.45 -8.26
C ILE A 129 -9.10 -5.96 -9.51
N GLY A 130 -9.45 -6.56 -10.67
CA GLY A 130 -8.80 -6.25 -11.93
C GLY A 130 -7.33 -6.66 -12.01
N THR A 131 -6.68 -6.22 -13.05
CA THR A 131 -5.23 -6.41 -13.28
C THR A 131 -4.46 -5.15 -12.90
N MET A 132 -3.94 -4.40 -13.86
CA MET A 132 -3.27 -3.11 -13.62
C MET A 132 -4.25 -1.93 -13.73
N GLU A 133 -5.32 -2.09 -14.51
CA GLU A 133 -6.38 -1.10 -14.69
C GLU A 133 -7.58 -1.47 -13.81
N PRO A 134 -8.32 -0.48 -13.27
CA PRO A 134 -9.56 -0.74 -12.55
C PRO A 134 -10.57 -1.42 -13.50
N PRO A 135 -11.24 -2.49 -13.06
CA PRO A 135 -12.34 -3.05 -13.84
C PRO A 135 -13.54 -2.12 -13.73
N HIS A 136 -14.13 -1.79 -14.87
CA HIS A 136 -15.35 -0.98 -14.90
C HIS A 136 -16.59 -1.87 -14.91
N GLY A 137 -17.52 -1.62 -13.96
CA GLY A 137 -18.86 -2.21 -13.97
C GLY A 137 -18.95 -3.69 -13.55
N GLU A 138 -17.87 -4.30 -13.08
CA GLU A 138 -17.87 -5.66 -12.53
C GLU A 138 -18.11 -5.61 -11.02
N SER A 139 -19.16 -6.30 -10.53
CA SER A 139 -19.45 -6.37 -9.08
C SER A 139 -18.31 -7.10 -8.33
N LEU A 140 -17.98 -6.56 -7.16
CA LEU A 140 -17.06 -7.22 -6.22
C LEU A 140 -17.80 -7.99 -5.11
N ALA A 141 -19.12 -7.93 -5.07
CA ALA A 141 -19.94 -8.36 -3.93
C ALA A 141 -19.65 -9.80 -3.50
N GLU A 142 -19.77 -10.77 -4.40
CA GLU A 142 -19.57 -12.19 -4.09
C GLU A 142 -18.20 -12.46 -3.43
N ARG A 143 -17.16 -11.80 -3.92
CA ARG A 143 -15.80 -11.93 -3.38
C ARG A 143 -15.65 -11.20 -2.04
N PHE A 144 -16.25 -10.03 -1.90
CA PHE A 144 -16.13 -9.26 -0.68
C PHE A 144 -16.94 -9.87 0.48
N GLU A 145 -18.07 -10.53 0.19
CA GLU A 145 -18.85 -11.31 1.18
C GLU A 145 -18.01 -12.44 1.80
N VAL A 146 -17.15 -13.12 1.01
CA VAL A 146 -16.21 -14.11 1.56
C VAL A 146 -15.26 -13.48 2.56
N LEU A 147 -14.68 -12.30 2.24
CA LEU A 147 -13.77 -11.63 3.18
C LEU A 147 -14.51 -11.10 4.42
N ALA A 148 -15.76 -10.65 4.26
CA ALA A 148 -16.60 -10.27 5.39
C ALA A 148 -16.84 -11.47 6.34
N ALA A 149 -17.13 -12.66 5.80
CA ALA A 149 -17.28 -13.88 6.59
C ALA A 149 -15.95 -14.25 7.32
N LEU A 150 -14.80 -14.18 6.63
CA LEU A 150 -13.49 -14.45 7.23
C LEU A 150 -13.13 -13.45 8.35
N ARG A 151 -13.61 -12.22 8.24
CA ARG A 151 -13.50 -11.22 9.30
C ARG A 151 -14.36 -11.61 10.52
N GLU A 152 -15.58 -12.05 10.34
CA GLU A 152 -16.46 -12.54 11.43
C GLU A 152 -15.90 -13.81 12.09
N GLU A 153 -15.18 -14.68 11.33
CA GLU A 153 -14.44 -15.82 11.87
C GLU A 153 -13.21 -15.42 12.69
N GLY A 154 -12.78 -14.14 12.62
CA GLY A 154 -11.63 -13.62 13.34
C GLY A 154 -10.28 -13.79 12.66
N LEU A 155 -10.23 -14.27 11.41
CA LEU A 155 -9.00 -14.41 10.62
C LEU A 155 -8.50 -13.07 10.07
N ILE A 156 -9.40 -12.09 9.94
CA ILE A 156 -9.12 -10.74 9.45
C ILE A 156 -9.68 -9.73 10.47
N ARG A 157 -8.90 -8.71 10.79
CA ARG A 157 -9.37 -7.62 11.67
C ARG A 157 -10.13 -6.55 10.88
N HIS A 158 -9.54 -6.05 9.80
CA HIS A 158 -10.10 -4.99 8.97
C HIS A 158 -10.07 -5.35 7.49
N LEU A 159 -11.06 -4.81 6.76
CA LEU A 159 -11.20 -5.00 5.32
C LEU A 159 -10.89 -3.71 4.57
N GLY A 160 -10.22 -3.85 3.45
CA GLY A 160 -9.99 -2.82 2.45
C GLY A 160 -10.32 -3.33 1.04
N ILE A 161 -10.31 -2.42 0.10
CA ILE A 161 -10.49 -2.73 -1.32
C ILE A 161 -9.38 -2.06 -2.14
N SER A 162 -9.02 -2.62 -3.29
CA SER A 162 -7.93 -2.10 -4.09
C SER A 162 -8.22 -2.18 -5.58
N ASN A 163 -7.78 -1.17 -6.31
CA ASN A 163 -7.97 -1.01 -7.75
C ASN A 163 -9.46 -0.91 -8.11
N VAL A 164 -10.16 0.04 -7.52
CA VAL A 164 -11.62 0.18 -7.49
C VAL A 164 -12.04 1.60 -7.89
N ASP A 165 -13.25 1.76 -8.38
CA ASP A 165 -13.90 3.04 -8.53
C ASP A 165 -14.82 3.38 -7.34
N ALA A 166 -15.46 4.55 -7.37
CA ALA A 166 -16.37 5.00 -6.32
C ALA A 166 -17.62 4.10 -6.20
N GLY A 167 -18.07 3.48 -7.30
CA GLY A 167 -19.18 2.54 -7.32
C GLY A 167 -18.85 1.27 -6.53
N HIS A 168 -17.69 0.70 -6.74
CA HIS A 168 -17.19 -0.44 -5.96
C HIS A 168 -17.07 -0.11 -4.46
N LEU A 169 -16.59 1.10 -4.12
CA LEU A 169 -16.54 1.54 -2.72
C LEU A 169 -17.96 1.61 -2.11
N ALA A 170 -18.92 2.16 -2.84
CA ALA A 170 -20.29 2.21 -2.39
C ALA A 170 -20.87 0.80 -2.20
N GLU A 171 -20.68 -0.11 -3.17
CA GLU A 171 -21.11 -1.51 -3.09
C GLU A 171 -20.50 -2.23 -1.88
N ALA A 172 -19.17 -2.20 -1.72
CA ALA A 172 -18.47 -2.87 -0.62
C ALA A 172 -18.99 -2.43 0.75
N ARG A 173 -19.25 -1.13 0.93
CA ARG A 173 -19.78 -0.56 2.18
C ARG A 173 -21.21 -1.00 2.53
N THR A 174 -21.96 -1.55 1.60
CA THR A 174 -23.26 -2.18 1.90
C THR A 174 -23.11 -3.58 2.50
N ILE A 175 -21.95 -4.23 2.30
CA ILE A 175 -21.67 -5.60 2.73
C ILE A 175 -20.95 -5.61 4.09
N ALA A 176 -19.85 -4.85 4.20
CA ALA A 176 -19.08 -4.78 5.43
C ALA A 176 -18.34 -3.42 5.56
N PRO A 177 -17.88 -3.03 6.77
CA PRO A 177 -17.04 -1.84 6.94
C PRO A 177 -15.75 -1.92 6.11
N VAL A 178 -15.52 -0.90 5.28
CA VAL A 178 -14.27 -0.68 4.53
C VAL A 178 -13.48 0.38 5.25
N VAL A 179 -12.24 0.07 5.67
CA VAL A 179 -11.38 1.01 6.42
C VAL A 179 -10.29 1.64 5.56
N ALA A 180 -9.98 1.05 4.40
CA ALA A 180 -8.95 1.54 3.49
C ALA A 180 -9.27 1.24 2.03
N VAL A 181 -8.88 2.15 1.14
CA VAL A 181 -8.87 1.97 -0.32
C VAL A 181 -7.46 2.14 -0.83
N GLN A 182 -7.01 1.24 -1.72
CA GLN A 182 -5.67 1.28 -2.29
C GLN A 182 -5.73 1.28 -3.81
N ASN A 183 -5.49 2.44 -4.43
CA ASN A 183 -5.50 2.62 -5.89
C ASN A 183 -4.17 3.16 -6.41
N ASN A 184 -3.97 3.16 -7.74
CA ASN A 184 -2.87 3.87 -8.35
C ASN A 184 -3.10 5.38 -8.18
N PHE A 185 -2.13 6.08 -7.61
CA PHE A 185 -2.21 7.52 -7.48
C PHE A 185 -0.84 8.11 -7.13
N HIS A 186 -0.42 9.12 -7.86
CA HIS A 186 0.82 9.84 -7.61
C HIS A 186 0.80 11.21 -8.31
N ILE A 187 1.82 12.04 -8.09
CA ILE A 187 1.85 13.42 -8.57
C ILE A 187 1.66 13.55 -10.10
N ALA A 188 2.08 12.56 -10.88
CA ALA A 188 1.93 12.53 -12.33
C ALA A 188 0.73 11.69 -12.84
N ASP A 189 -0.10 11.15 -11.93
CA ASP A 189 -1.30 10.38 -12.25
C ASP A 189 -2.33 10.57 -11.14
N ARG A 190 -3.40 11.31 -11.44
CA ARG A 190 -4.42 11.76 -10.48
C ARG A 190 -5.82 11.31 -10.87
N ASP A 191 -5.94 10.32 -11.74
CA ASP A 191 -7.23 9.88 -12.29
C ASP A 191 -8.21 9.44 -11.21
N GLU A 192 -7.70 8.91 -10.08
CA GLU A 192 -8.50 8.43 -8.95
C GLU A 192 -8.86 9.53 -7.92
N THR A 193 -8.84 10.80 -8.30
CA THR A 193 -9.19 11.93 -7.41
C THR A 193 -10.61 11.77 -6.83
N ALA A 194 -11.57 11.30 -7.60
CA ALA A 194 -12.94 11.07 -7.13
C ALA A 194 -13.01 10.01 -6.00
N VAL A 195 -12.16 8.96 -6.05
CA VAL A 195 -12.07 7.95 -5.01
C VAL A 195 -11.39 8.52 -3.75
N LEU A 196 -10.34 9.33 -3.91
CA LEU A 196 -9.71 10.05 -2.79
C LEU A 196 -10.72 10.97 -2.08
N GLU A 197 -11.55 11.71 -2.83
CA GLU A 197 -12.59 12.57 -2.27
C GLU A 197 -13.65 11.77 -1.50
N ALA A 198 -14.12 10.65 -2.07
CA ALA A 198 -15.06 9.75 -1.40
C ALA A 198 -14.48 9.17 -0.10
N CYS A 199 -13.21 8.78 -0.11
CA CYS A 199 -12.50 8.32 1.09
C CYS A 199 -12.37 9.43 2.14
N THR A 200 -12.06 10.66 1.71
CA THR A 200 -11.94 11.83 2.60
C THR A 200 -13.26 12.12 3.30
N GLN A 201 -14.37 12.12 2.56
CA GLN A 201 -15.71 12.35 3.12
C GLN A 201 -16.14 11.25 4.10
N ALA A 202 -15.72 10.01 3.85
CA ALA A 202 -16.07 8.87 4.67
C ALA A 202 -15.10 8.60 5.84
N GLY A 203 -13.97 9.30 5.94
CA GLY A 203 -12.93 9.03 6.92
C GLY A 203 -12.22 7.69 6.70
N ILE A 204 -12.19 7.19 5.45
CA ILE A 204 -11.55 5.94 5.04
C ILE A 204 -10.12 6.25 4.57
N ALA A 205 -9.13 5.44 4.97
CA ALA A 205 -7.75 5.60 4.50
C ALA A 205 -7.68 5.46 2.97
N PHE A 206 -7.01 6.41 2.30
CA PHE A 206 -6.63 6.28 0.91
C PHE A 206 -5.13 6.01 0.83
N VAL A 207 -4.75 4.84 0.32
CA VAL A 207 -3.39 4.30 0.37
C VAL A 207 -2.87 4.09 -1.06
N PRO A 208 -2.32 5.12 -1.71
CA PRO A 208 -1.81 4.98 -3.07
C PRO A 208 -0.76 3.89 -3.21
N PHE A 209 -0.98 2.91 -4.10
CA PHE A 209 0.12 2.11 -4.58
C PHE A 209 0.90 2.89 -5.66
N PHE A 210 2.20 2.65 -5.75
CA PHE A 210 3.14 3.43 -6.57
C PHE A 210 3.17 4.93 -6.25
N PRO A 211 3.29 5.35 -5.00
CA PRO A 211 3.25 6.76 -4.62
C PRO A 211 4.32 7.63 -5.28
N LEU A 212 5.33 7.00 -5.90
CA LEU A 212 6.39 7.60 -6.72
C LEU A 212 6.35 7.08 -8.18
N GLY A 213 5.18 6.68 -8.66
CA GLY A 213 4.97 6.19 -10.04
C GLY A 213 5.58 4.83 -10.35
N GLY A 214 5.95 4.03 -9.34
CA GLY A 214 6.45 2.67 -9.53
C GLY A 214 7.76 2.56 -10.34
N GLY A 215 8.51 3.65 -10.47
CA GLY A 215 9.72 3.76 -11.30
C GLY A 215 9.43 4.07 -12.78
N ARG A 216 8.21 4.45 -13.12
CA ARG A 216 7.78 4.81 -14.49
C ARG A 216 7.41 6.29 -14.61
N ALA A 217 7.01 6.95 -13.52
CA ALA A 217 6.68 8.37 -13.55
C ALA A 217 7.95 9.20 -13.77
N ASP A 218 7.79 10.23 -14.59
CA ASP A 218 8.80 11.28 -14.72
C ASP A 218 8.67 12.24 -13.53
N LEU A 219 9.68 12.24 -12.68
CA LEU A 219 9.79 13.16 -11.55
C LEU A 219 10.69 14.37 -11.87
N ASN A 220 10.91 14.67 -13.16
CA ASN A 220 11.66 15.84 -13.60
C ASN A 220 10.73 16.99 -14.04
N ASP A 221 9.46 16.97 -13.61
CA ASP A 221 8.55 18.07 -13.84
C ASP A 221 9.12 19.40 -13.30
N PRO A 222 9.09 20.52 -14.06
CA PRO A 222 9.69 21.78 -13.65
C PRO A 222 9.10 22.36 -12.36
N GLY A 223 7.79 22.20 -12.13
CA GLY A 223 7.14 22.62 -10.90
C GLY A 223 7.65 21.82 -9.70
N LEU A 224 7.75 20.50 -9.87
CA LEU A 224 8.25 19.60 -8.82
C LEU A 224 9.72 19.93 -8.49
N LEU A 225 10.57 20.17 -9.48
CA LEU A 225 11.98 20.55 -9.28
C LEU A 225 12.12 21.92 -8.61
N LYS A 226 11.29 22.89 -9.00
CA LYS A 226 11.25 24.23 -8.37
C LYS A 226 10.94 24.14 -6.87
N VAL A 227 9.94 23.35 -6.51
CA VAL A 227 9.58 23.15 -5.09
C VAL A 227 10.67 22.36 -4.36
N ALA A 228 11.28 21.37 -5.01
CA ALA A 228 12.40 20.62 -4.44
C ALA A 228 13.59 21.53 -4.09
N ASP A 229 13.97 22.42 -4.98
CA ASP A 229 15.03 23.42 -4.74
C ASP A 229 14.67 24.36 -3.57
N ARG A 230 13.43 24.86 -3.52
CA ARG A 230 12.95 25.74 -2.43
C ARG A 230 13.09 25.10 -1.05
N HIS A 231 12.83 23.79 -0.97
CA HIS A 231 12.92 23.03 0.27
C HIS A 231 14.29 22.38 0.52
N GLY A 232 15.27 22.51 -0.38
CA GLY A 232 16.53 21.78 -0.29
C GLY A 232 16.30 20.26 -0.22
N ALA A 233 15.30 19.76 -0.95
CA ALA A 233 14.84 18.37 -0.92
C ALA A 233 14.92 17.74 -2.31
N THR A 234 14.80 16.42 -2.38
CA THR A 234 14.68 15.74 -3.66
C THR A 234 13.24 15.78 -4.18
N ALA A 235 13.07 15.66 -5.50
CA ALA A 235 11.75 15.56 -6.13
C ALA A 235 10.89 14.43 -5.53
N ARG A 236 11.50 13.30 -5.16
CA ARG A 236 10.82 12.17 -4.49
C ARG A 236 10.25 12.56 -3.14
N ARG A 237 11.01 13.29 -2.33
CA ARG A 237 10.56 13.76 -1.01
C ARG A 237 9.39 14.73 -1.15
N ILE A 238 9.46 15.65 -2.12
CA ILE A 238 8.35 16.58 -2.41
C ILE A 238 7.11 15.82 -2.90
N ALA A 239 7.25 14.84 -3.80
CA ALA A 239 6.13 14.04 -4.28
C ALA A 239 5.42 13.27 -3.14
N LEU A 240 6.17 12.73 -2.18
CA LEU A 240 5.59 12.10 -0.98
C LEU A 240 4.93 13.12 -0.05
N ALA A 241 5.56 14.27 0.19
CA ALA A 241 4.99 15.35 0.99
C ALA A 241 3.71 15.90 0.37
N TRP A 242 3.67 16.07 -0.96
CA TRP A 242 2.49 16.45 -1.71
C TRP A 242 1.34 15.47 -1.49
N LEU A 243 1.62 14.16 -1.64
CA LEU A 243 0.61 13.12 -1.44
C LEU A 243 -0.01 13.19 -0.04
N LEU A 244 0.82 13.36 0.99
CA LEU A 244 0.36 13.52 2.37
C LEU A 244 -0.39 14.84 2.61
N ALA A 245 -0.12 15.88 1.80
CA ALA A 245 -0.79 17.18 1.90
C ALA A 245 -2.19 17.20 1.27
N LEU A 246 -2.52 16.29 0.35
CA LEU A 246 -3.80 16.25 -0.37
C LEU A 246 -5.01 16.05 0.54
N SER A 247 -4.88 15.17 1.52
CA SER A 247 -5.98 14.84 2.43
C SER A 247 -5.46 14.27 3.75
N PRO A 248 -6.14 14.49 4.87
CA PRO A 248 -5.80 13.86 6.15
C PRO A 248 -5.93 12.33 6.14
N VAL A 249 -6.67 11.75 5.18
CA VAL A 249 -6.83 10.31 5.03
C VAL A 249 -5.83 9.69 4.04
N ALA A 250 -5.02 10.49 3.33
CA ALA A 250 -4.01 9.98 2.42
C ALA A 250 -2.82 9.42 3.21
N LEU A 251 -2.47 8.17 2.93
CA LEU A 251 -1.31 7.47 3.47
C LEU A 251 -0.32 7.22 2.33
N ALA A 252 0.97 7.10 2.61
CA ALA A 252 1.96 6.77 1.59
C ALA A 252 2.77 5.54 1.99
N ILE A 253 2.96 4.63 1.05
CA ILE A 253 3.69 3.37 1.23
C ILE A 253 4.84 3.22 0.23
N PRO A 254 5.82 4.17 0.20
CA PRO A 254 6.93 4.06 -0.72
C PRO A 254 7.76 2.80 -0.43
N GLY A 255 7.97 1.97 -1.48
CA GLY A 255 8.75 0.74 -1.39
C GLY A 255 10.13 0.88 -2.00
N THR A 256 11.14 0.29 -1.34
CA THR A 256 12.51 0.26 -1.81
C THR A 256 13.25 -1.00 -1.32
N GLY A 257 14.31 -1.40 -2.00
CA GLY A 257 15.26 -2.41 -1.54
C GLY A 257 16.59 -1.80 -1.07
N SER A 258 16.64 -0.49 -0.78
CA SER A 258 17.83 0.23 -0.34
C SER A 258 17.57 0.97 0.97
N VAL A 259 18.42 0.77 1.97
CA VAL A 259 18.34 1.49 3.25
C VAL A 259 18.45 3.00 3.04
N ALA A 260 19.38 3.46 2.20
CA ALA A 260 19.53 4.88 1.93
C ALA A 260 18.27 5.52 1.32
N HIS A 261 17.62 4.83 0.37
CA HIS A 261 16.34 5.31 -0.19
C HIS A 261 15.18 5.25 0.82
N LEU A 262 15.18 4.28 1.74
CA LEU A 262 14.22 4.23 2.83
C LEU A 262 14.37 5.46 3.73
N GLU A 263 15.58 5.73 4.19
CA GLU A 263 15.89 6.88 5.04
C GLU A 263 15.49 8.20 4.36
N GLU A 264 15.84 8.36 3.10
CA GLU A 264 15.45 9.50 2.29
C GLU A 264 13.92 9.66 2.23
N ASN A 265 13.19 8.61 1.85
CA ASN A 265 11.73 8.64 1.74
C ASN A 265 11.07 9.06 3.07
N LEU A 266 11.55 8.54 4.20
CA LEU A 266 10.98 8.82 5.51
C LEU A 266 11.19 10.27 5.95
N THR A 267 12.19 10.97 5.43
CA THR A 267 12.36 12.41 5.71
C THR A 267 11.27 13.28 5.06
N ALA A 268 10.47 12.77 4.13
CA ALA A 268 9.33 13.49 3.54
C ALA A 268 8.30 13.91 4.60
N ARG A 269 8.19 13.17 5.72
CA ARG A 269 7.27 13.52 6.82
C ARG A 269 7.59 14.84 7.52
N SER A 270 8.80 15.37 7.39
CA SER A 270 9.21 16.65 7.96
C SER A 270 8.95 17.84 7.02
N ILE A 271 8.54 17.61 5.78
CA ILE A 271 8.29 18.69 4.81
C ILE A 271 6.84 19.16 4.97
N THR A 272 6.67 20.46 5.17
CA THR A 272 5.36 21.11 5.14
C THR A 272 5.31 22.00 3.91
N LEU A 273 4.44 21.66 2.96
CA LEU A 273 4.23 22.42 1.74
C LEU A 273 3.35 23.64 2.01
N THR A 274 3.72 24.77 1.44
CA THR A 274 2.94 26.01 1.47
C THR A 274 1.86 26.02 0.39
N GLU A 275 0.93 26.99 0.41
CA GLU A 275 -0.05 27.17 -0.66
C GLU A 275 0.63 27.44 -2.01
N GLU A 276 1.75 28.21 -2.01
CA GLU A 276 2.54 28.47 -3.21
C GLU A 276 3.17 27.17 -3.76
N ASP A 277 3.69 26.29 -2.87
CA ASP A 277 4.22 25.00 -3.28
C ASP A 277 3.14 24.13 -3.92
N LEU A 278 1.96 24.08 -3.32
CA LEU A 278 0.84 23.30 -3.84
C LEU A 278 0.36 23.83 -5.19
N ALA A 279 0.36 25.15 -5.40
CA ALA A 279 0.03 25.78 -6.67
C ALA A 279 1.07 25.45 -7.78
N ASP A 280 2.36 25.39 -7.43
CA ASP A 280 3.43 25.00 -8.36
C ASP A 280 3.37 23.49 -8.73
N LEU A 281 2.68 22.67 -7.93
CA LEU A 281 2.55 21.21 -8.10
C LEU A 281 1.20 20.78 -8.73
N THR A 282 0.40 21.73 -9.22
CA THR A 282 -0.92 21.47 -9.86
C THR A 282 -0.86 20.94 -11.28
#